data_0f290ed30372ee429c0c5b8791d8c696
#
_entry.id   0f290ed30372ee429c0c5b8791d8c696
#
_cell.length_a   1.000
_cell.length_b   1.000
_cell.length_c   1.000
_cell.angle_alpha   90.00
_cell.angle_beta   90.00
_cell.angle_gamma   90.00
#
_symmetry.space_group_name_H-M   'P 1'
#
loop_
_entity.id
_entity.type
_entity.pdbx_description
1 polymer ?
#
loop_
_entity_poly.entity_id
_entity_poly.type
_entity_poly.pdbx_seq_one_letter_code
_entity_poly.pdbx_strand_id
1 'polypeptide(L)'
;MITNIYVLICALIFIYIQFIQHGDKWGCALRLGGFYPPYIQEEHQYWRFITCHFIHAEFFHFLMNAYALYQIGHFLEACLGTVPYLYLIIISMILSSMLSYSASQISSRYYQTLTIGASGVVYGFFGAIIALGYILGGPFMSVLENFTLVIVINLVYTFIDRRISKTGHIGGLIGGIVAMVMILALHIV
;
A
#
# COMPACT_ATOMS: atom_id res chain seq x y z
N MET A 1 12.51 12.22 -2.32
CA MET A 1 12.18 12.45 -3.76
C MET A 1 11.17 11.45 -4.30
N ILE A 2 11.34 10.18 -4.03
CA ILE A 2 10.42 9.11 -4.48
C ILE A 2 9.02 9.28 -3.87
N THR A 3 8.94 9.60 -2.60
CA THR A 3 7.67 9.88 -1.91
C THR A 3 6.84 10.94 -2.63
N ASN A 4 7.46 12.07 -3.00
CA ASN A 4 6.77 13.15 -3.71
C ASN A 4 6.27 12.70 -5.09
N ILE A 5 7.09 11.93 -5.82
CA ILE A 5 6.71 11.38 -7.13
C ILE A 5 5.51 10.43 -6.97
N TYR A 6 5.54 9.56 -5.97
CA TYR A 6 4.45 8.63 -5.70
C TYR A 6 3.14 9.37 -5.39
N VAL A 7 3.17 10.32 -4.46
CA VAL A 7 2.00 11.14 -4.11
C VAL A 7 1.50 11.94 -5.32
N LEU A 8 2.41 12.51 -6.12
CA LEU A 8 2.05 13.24 -7.34
C LEU A 8 1.32 12.35 -8.35
N ILE A 9 1.83 11.14 -8.61
CA ILE A 9 1.17 10.18 -9.51
C ILE A 9 -0.24 9.85 -8.99
N CYS A 10 -0.38 9.54 -7.70
CA CYS A 10 -1.70 9.30 -7.10
C CYS A 10 -2.63 10.51 -7.27
N ALA A 11 -2.12 11.73 -7.07
CA ALA A 11 -2.90 12.95 -7.21
C ALA A 11 -3.36 13.18 -8.65
N LEU A 12 -2.48 12.98 -9.63
CA LEU A 12 -2.83 13.14 -11.05
C LEU A 12 -3.89 12.13 -11.48
N ILE A 13 -3.77 10.86 -11.08
CA ILE A 13 -4.76 9.82 -11.37
C ILE A 13 -6.09 10.14 -10.67
N PHE A 14 -6.04 10.59 -9.41
CA PHE A 14 -7.23 11.00 -8.67
C PHE A 14 -7.96 12.18 -9.35
N ILE A 15 -7.23 13.22 -9.75
CA ILE A 15 -7.79 14.37 -10.47
C ILE A 15 -8.43 13.92 -11.78
N TYR A 16 -7.77 13.03 -12.53
CA TYR A 16 -8.32 12.47 -13.76
C TYR A 16 -9.67 11.77 -13.51
N ILE A 17 -9.75 10.89 -12.51
CA ILE A 17 -10.96 10.16 -12.15
C ILE A 17 -12.08 11.09 -11.68
N GLN A 18 -11.75 12.13 -10.90
CA GLN A 18 -12.76 13.00 -10.29
C GLN A 18 -13.32 14.05 -11.23
N PHE A 19 -12.47 14.64 -12.09
CA PHE A 19 -12.80 15.88 -12.80
C PHE A 19 -12.76 15.76 -14.33
N ILE A 20 -11.98 14.81 -14.88
CA ILE A 20 -11.81 14.68 -16.34
C ILE A 20 -12.68 13.52 -16.86
N GLN A 21 -12.70 12.39 -16.17
CA GLN A 21 -13.55 11.26 -16.52
C GLN A 21 -14.97 11.50 -16.00
N HIS A 22 -15.86 11.96 -16.87
CA HIS A 22 -17.28 12.14 -16.53
C HIS A 22 -18.00 10.78 -16.39
N GLY A 23 -18.66 10.55 -15.24
CA GLY A 23 -19.53 9.39 -15.01
C GLY A 23 -18.96 8.34 -14.06
N ASP A 24 -18.77 7.12 -14.54
CA ASP A 24 -18.43 5.95 -13.72
C ASP A 24 -16.98 5.95 -13.22
N LYS A 25 -16.77 6.43 -11.98
CA LYS A 25 -15.46 6.47 -11.32
C LYS A 25 -14.87 5.08 -11.09
N TRP A 26 -15.71 4.12 -10.75
CA TRP A 26 -15.26 2.75 -10.44
C TRP A 26 -14.87 1.99 -11.70
N GLY A 27 -15.64 2.12 -12.77
CA GLY A 27 -15.27 1.58 -14.07
C GLY A 27 -14.01 2.25 -14.63
N CYS A 28 -13.83 3.56 -14.38
CA CYS A 28 -12.57 4.24 -14.72
C CYS A 28 -11.39 3.67 -13.93
N ALA A 29 -11.53 3.49 -12.61
CA ALA A 29 -10.51 2.88 -11.77
C ALA A 29 -10.15 1.46 -12.23
N LEU A 30 -11.14 0.67 -12.65
CA LEU A 30 -10.93 -0.66 -13.22
C LEU A 30 -10.11 -0.58 -14.53
N ARG A 31 -10.46 0.33 -15.45
CA ARG A 31 -9.75 0.53 -16.74
C ARG A 31 -8.31 1.01 -16.53
N LEU A 32 -8.07 1.85 -15.54
CA LEU A 32 -6.72 2.37 -15.20
C LEU A 32 -5.83 1.34 -14.48
N GLY A 33 -6.37 0.18 -14.12
CA GLY A 33 -5.58 -0.90 -13.56
C GLY A 33 -5.80 -1.19 -12.09
N GLY A 34 -7.00 -0.92 -11.58
CA GLY A 34 -7.42 -1.42 -10.28
C GLY A 34 -7.26 -2.94 -10.21
N PHE A 35 -6.87 -3.45 -9.05
CA PHE A 35 -6.70 -4.88 -8.81
C PHE A 35 -8.07 -5.57 -8.91
N TYR A 36 -8.23 -6.41 -9.91
CA TYR A 36 -9.45 -7.16 -10.17
C TYR A 36 -9.10 -8.58 -10.60
N PRO A 37 -9.29 -9.59 -9.73
CA PRO A 37 -8.87 -10.97 -9.96
C PRO A 37 -9.32 -11.58 -11.28
N PRO A 38 -10.56 -11.40 -11.78
CA PRO A 38 -10.94 -11.94 -13.08
C PRO A 38 -10.02 -11.49 -14.22
N TYR A 39 -9.67 -10.20 -14.31
CA TYR A 39 -8.79 -9.70 -15.36
C TYR A 39 -7.35 -10.20 -15.20
N ILE A 40 -6.92 -10.44 -13.96
CA ILE A 40 -5.60 -11.01 -13.70
C ILE A 40 -5.54 -12.47 -14.14
N GLN A 41 -6.58 -13.25 -13.82
CA GLN A 41 -6.61 -14.69 -14.07
C GLN A 41 -6.97 -15.03 -15.53
N GLU A 42 -7.96 -14.37 -16.10
CA GLU A 42 -8.51 -14.70 -17.41
C GLU A 42 -7.82 -13.93 -18.55
N GLU A 43 -7.39 -12.68 -18.29
CA GLU A 43 -6.77 -11.82 -19.29
C GLU A 43 -5.27 -11.61 -19.06
N HIS A 44 -4.68 -12.26 -18.04
CA HIS A 44 -3.25 -12.20 -17.70
C HIS A 44 -2.74 -10.77 -17.42
N GLN A 45 -3.59 -9.89 -16.89
CA GLN A 45 -3.25 -8.49 -16.61
C GLN A 45 -2.48 -8.34 -15.28
N TYR A 46 -1.29 -8.97 -15.18
CA TYR A 46 -0.48 -9.01 -13.95
C TYR A 46 0.04 -7.64 -13.50
N TRP A 47 0.11 -6.66 -14.41
CA TRP A 47 0.48 -5.28 -14.08
C TRP A 47 -0.45 -4.64 -13.02
N ARG A 48 -1.66 -5.16 -12.83
CA ARG A 48 -2.61 -4.74 -11.81
C ARG A 48 -2.11 -4.98 -10.38
N PHE A 49 -1.12 -5.83 -10.18
CA PHE A 49 -0.45 -6.02 -8.88
C PHE A 49 0.26 -4.75 -8.42
N ILE A 50 0.65 -3.89 -9.33
CA ILE A 50 1.38 -2.64 -9.06
C ILE A 50 0.46 -1.43 -9.24
N THR A 51 -0.25 -1.33 -10.35
CA THR A 51 -0.99 -0.12 -10.72
C THR A 51 -2.14 0.21 -9.79
N CYS A 52 -2.78 -0.79 -9.18
CA CYS A 52 -3.87 -0.57 -8.23
C CYS A 52 -3.47 0.33 -7.05
N HIS A 53 -2.20 0.35 -6.68
CA HIS A 53 -1.68 1.13 -5.56
C HIS A 53 -1.58 2.64 -5.84
N PHE A 54 -1.78 3.07 -7.08
CA PHE A 54 -1.77 4.48 -7.46
C PHE A 54 -3.17 5.06 -7.63
N ILE A 55 -4.21 4.24 -7.60
CA ILE A 55 -5.58 4.60 -7.98
C ILE A 55 -6.43 4.88 -6.74
N HIS A 56 -7.15 5.99 -6.75
CA HIS A 56 -8.10 6.36 -5.70
C HIS A 56 -9.38 6.91 -6.35
N ALA A 57 -10.55 6.39 -5.95
CA ALA A 57 -11.85 6.82 -6.46
C ALA A 57 -12.61 7.76 -5.52
N GLU A 58 -12.21 7.82 -4.25
CA GLU A 58 -12.87 8.61 -3.21
C GLU A 58 -11.94 9.62 -2.57
N PHE A 59 -12.45 10.86 -2.30
CA PHE A 59 -11.63 11.96 -1.80
C PHE A 59 -10.94 11.67 -0.47
N PHE A 60 -11.71 11.20 0.53
CA PHE A 60 -11.12 10.91 1.85
C PHE A 60 -10.14 9.73 1.79
N HIS A 61 -10.40 8.73 0.96
CA HIS A 61 -9.47 7.62 0.75
C HIS A 61 -8.15 8.12 0.15
N PHE A 62 -8.21 8.97 -0.88
CA PHE A 62 -7.03 9.62 -1.45
C PHE A 62 -6.28 10.47 -0.41
N LEU A 63 -7.01 11.36 0.29
CA LEU A 63 -6.42 12.31 1.23
C LEU A 63 -5.65 11.61 2.37
N MET A 64 -6.27 10.59 2.98
CA MET A 64 -5.65 9.84 4.08
C MET A 64 -4.42 9.06 3.62
N ASN A 65 -4.48 8.43 2.43
CA ASN A 65 -3.32 7.75 1.87
C ASN A 65 -2.19 8.72 1.50
N ALA A 66 -2.51 9.81 0.83
CA ALA A 66 -1.53 10.84 0.45
C ALA A 66 -0.85 11.44 1.68
N TYR A 67 -1.61 11.73 2.75
CA TYR A 67 -1.06 12.22 4.01
C TYR A 67 -0.13 11.20 4.66
N ALA A 68 -0.56 9.94 4.77
CA ALA A 68 0.27 8.88 5.37
C ALA A 68 1.53 8.61 4.54
N LEU A 69 1.41 8.53 3.20
CA LEU A 69 2.56 8.41 2.30
C LEU A 69 3.54 9.58 2.48
N TYR A 70 3.02 10.80 2.55
CA TYR A 70 3.85 11.99 2.71
C TYR A 70 4.61 11.97 4.04
N GLN A 71 3.92 11.79 5.15
CA GLN A 71 4.53 11.86 6.49
C GLN A 71 5.48 10.68 6.75
N ILE A 72 5.00 9.45 6.59
CA ILE A 72 5.78 8.26 6.91
C ILE A 72 6.80 7.95 5.81
N GLY A 73 6.40 8.16 4.55
CA GLY A 73 7.28 7.93 3.41
C GLY A 73 8.52 8.81 3.42
N HIS A 74 8.39 10.12 3.71
CA HIS A 74 9.56 11.01 3.84
C HIS A 74 10.49 10.57 4.97
N PHE A 75 9.94 10.18 6.11
CA PHE A 75 10.74 9.65 7.22
C PHE A 75 11.53 8.42 6.79
N LEU A 76 10.86 7.41 6.20
CA LEU A 76 11.52 6.18 5.77
C LEU A 76 12.50 6.41 4.61
N GLU A 77 12.17 7.29 3.64
CA GLU A 77 13.08 7.64 2.54
C GLU A 77 14.36 8.32 3.05
N ALA A 78 14.23 9.18 4.07
CA ALA A 78 15.38 9.84 4.70
C ALA A 78 16.25 8.86 5.50
N CYS A 79 15.63 7.89 6.19
CA CYS A 79 16.35 6.88 6.98
C CYS A 79 17.05 5.83 6.12
N LEU A 80 16.43 5.40 5.02
CA LEU A 80 16.89 4.25 4.24
C LEU A 80 17.70 4.66 3.00
N GLY A 81 17.51 5.88 2.51
CA GLY A 81 17.98 6.27 1.19
C GLY A 81 17.07 5.76 0.06
N THR A 82 17.35 6.21 -1.17
CA THR A 82 16.44 6.05 -2.31
C THR A 82 16.22 4.59 -2.73
N VAL A 83 17.31 3.81 -2.82
CA VAL A 83 17.23 2.45 -3.38
C VAL A 83 16.54 1.48 -2.41
N PRO A 84 16.93 1.38 -1.12
CA PRO A 84 16.21 0.52 -0.16
C PRO A 84 14.76 0.94 0.03
N TYR A 85 14.46 2.24 -0.01
CA TYR A 85 13.08 2.74 0.07
C TYR A 85 12.23 2.29 -1.12
N LEU A 86 12.79 2.26 -2.34
CA LEU A 86 12.10 1.69 -3.50
C LEU A 86 11.83 0.20 -3.34
N TYR A 87 12.79 -0.58 -2.82
CA TYR A 87 12.56 -2.00 -2.51
C TYR A 87 11.42 -2.17 -1.50
N LEU A 88 11.38 -1.35 -0.46
CA LEU A 88 10.30 -1.37 0.53
C LEU A 88 8.93 -1.16 -0.14
N ILE A 89 8.80 -0.14 -0.99
CA ILE A 89 7.56 0.16 -1.72
C ILE A 89 7.15 -1.03 -2.60
N ILE A 90 8.08 -1.52 -3.45
CA ILE A 90 7.76 -2.56 -4.43
C ILE A 90 7.37 -3.87 -3.74
N ILE A 91 8.11 -4.30 -2.72
CA ILE A 91 7.80 -5.54 -1.98
C ILE A 91 6.46 -5.40 -1.27
N SER A 92 6.17 -4.23 -0.68
CA SER A 92 4.86 -3.95 -0.05
C SER A 92 3.71 -4.04 -1.04
N MET A 93 3.85 -3.46 -2.24
CA MET A 93 2.85 -3.56 -3.32
C MET A 93 2.61 -5.01 -3.73
N ILE A 94 3.70 -5.74 -3.99
CA ILE A 94 3.61 -7.13 -4.46
C ILE A 94 2.95 -8.01 -3.42
N LEU A 95 3.40 -8.00 -2.16
CA LEU A 95 2.85 -8.87 -1.12
C LEU A 95 1.41 -8.48 -0.72
N SER A 96 1.07 -7.18 -0.77
CA SER A 96 -0.31 -6.71 -0.62
C SER A 96 -1.23 -7.33 -1.68
N SER A 97 -0.83 -7.26 -2.93
CA SER A 97 -1.60 -7.78 -4.06
C SER A 97 -1.58 -9.32 -4.11
N MET A 98 -0.45 -9.95 -3.78
CA MET A 98 -0.35 -11.43 -3.74
C MET A 98 -1.27 -12.04 -2.68
N LEU A 99 -1.32 -11.47 -1.48
CA LEU A 99 -2.22 -11.97 -0.44
C LEU A 99 -3.70 -11.78 -0.85
N SER A 100 -4.02 -10.64 -1.48
CA SER A 100 -5.37 -10.41 -2.02
C SER A 100 -5.71 -11.39 -3.15
N TYR A 101 -4.76 -11.69 -4.02
CA TYR A 101 -4.92 -12.69 -5.09
C TYR A 101 -5.11 -14.10 -4.51
N SER A 102 -4.30 -14.50 -3.55
CA SER A 102 -4.45 -15.81 -2.87
C SER A 102 -5.82 -15.96 -2.21
N ALA A 103 -6.31 -14.91 -1.55
CA ALA A 103 -7.65 -14.92 -0.97
C ALA A 103 -8.76 -15.03 -2.04
N SER A 104 -8.55 -14.49 -3.23
CA SER A 104 -9.52 -14.59 -4.32
C SER A 104 -9.66 -16.01 -4.88
N GLN A 105 -8.63 -16.86 -4.72
CA GLN A 105 -8.68 -18.26 -5.18
C GLN A 105 -9.56 -19.14 -4.28
N ILE A 106 -9.84 -18.70 -3.05
CA ILE A 106 -10.61 -19.47 -2.07
C ILE A 106 -11.97 -18.85 -1.73
N SER A 107 -12.28 -17.67 -2.27
CA SER A 107 -13.52 -16.96 -1.95
C SER A 107 -14.04 -16.14 -3.14
N SER A 108 -15.26 -16.48 -3.59
CA SER A 108 -15.96 -15.77 -4.66
C SER A 108 -16.16 -14.28 -4.35
N ARG A 109 -16.31 -13.92 -3.07
CA ARG A 109 -16.40 -12.54 -2.64
C ARG A 109 -15.12 -11.76 -2.99
N TYR A 110 -13.94 -12.29 -2.66
CA TYR A 110 -12.66 -11.66 -2.99
C TYR A 110 -12.38 -11.69 -4.48
N TYR A 111 -12.83 -12.74 -5.19
CA TYR A 111 -12.67 -12.87 -6.64
C TYR A 111 -13.37 -11.74 -7.40
N GLN A 112 -14.57 -11.34 -6.97
CA GLN A 112 -15.36 -10.29 -7.60
C GLN A 112 -15.09 -8.87 -7.06
N THR A 113 -14.07 -8.70 -6.20
CA THR A 113 -13.81 -7.41 -5.55
C THR A 113 -12.75 -6.60 -6.32
N LEU A 114 -13.11 -5.39 -6.73
CA LEU A 114 -12.17 -4.39 -7.20
C LEU A 114 -11.47 -3.74 -6.00
N THR A 115 -10.13 -3.82 -5.94
CA THR A 115 -9.32 -3.20 -4.90
C THR A 115 -8.42 -2.12 -5.49
N ILE A 116 -8.38 -0.96 -4.87
CA ILE A 116 -7.57 0.20 -5.26
C ILE A 116 -7.05 0.93 -4.01
N GLY A 117 -5.96 1.67 -4.17
CA GLY A 117 -5.44 2.56 -3.12
C GLY A 117 -4.03 2.22 -2.66
N ALA A 118 -3.29 3.24 -2.26
CA ALA A 118 -1.92 3.12 -1.77
C ALA A 118 -1.81 2.51 -0.36
N SER A 119 -2.95 2.18 0.27
CA SER A 119 -2.98 1.71 1.66
C SER A 119 -2.16 0.44 1.91
N GLY A 120 -2.03 -0.45 0.91
CA GLY A 120 -1.12 -1.59 1.00
C GLY A 120 0.34 -1.17 1.25
N VAL A 121 0.80 -0.09 0.60
CA VAL A 121 2.13 0.48 0.83
C VAL A 121 2.21 1.20 2.18
N VAL A 122 1.17 1.93 2.58
CA VAL A 122 1.10 2.57 3.91
C VAL A 122 1.22 1.52 5.03
N TYR A 123 0.54 0.38 4.87
CA TYR A 123 0.69 -0.75 5.80
C TYR A 123 2.08 -1.37 5.73
N GLY A 124 2.71 -1.38 4.56
CA GLY A 124 4.11 -1.74 4.40
C GLY A 124 5.04 -0.82 5.19
N PHE A 125 4.77 0.48 5.22
CA PHE A 125 5.51 1.43 6.04
C PHE A 125 5.33 1.16 7.54
N PHE A 126 4.13 0.80 7.99
CA PHE A 126 3.91 0.34 9.36
C PHE A 126 4.73 -0.90 9.68
N GLY A 127 4.75 -1.89 8.76
CA GLY A 127 5.57 -3.09 8.89
C GLY A 127 7.06 -2.78 8.99
N ALA A 128 7.54 -1.83 8.18
CA ALA A 128 8.93 -1.38 8.21
C ALA A 128 9.29 -0.71 9.55
N ILE A 129 8.44 0.16 10.08
CA ILE A 129 8.64 0.80 11.40
C ILE A 129 8.68 -0.26 12.51
N ILE A 130 7.78 -1.25 12.47
CA ILE A 130 7.77 -2.35 13.43
C ILE A 130 9.11 -3.11 13.38
N ALA A 131 9.55 -3.50 12.18
CA ALA A 131 10.79 -4.23 12.01
C ALA A 131 12.02 -3.42 12.46
N LEU A 132 12.10 -2.13 12.11
CA LEU A 132 13.16 -1.23 12.55
C LEU A 132 13.22 -1.14 14.08
N GLY A 133 12.08 -0.92 14.72
CA GLY A 133 11.99 -0.80 16.18
C GLY A 133 12.49 -2.05 16.90
N TYR A 134 12.02 -3.23 16.48
CA TYR A 134 12.40 -4.50 17.14
C TYR A 134 13.81 -5.00 16.79
N ILE A 135 14.30 -4.75 15.57
CA ILE A 135 15.62 -5.27 15.15
C ILE A 135 16.74 -4.34 15.58
N LEU A 136 16.59 -3.03 15.41
CA LEU A 136 17.64 -2.06 15.71
C LEU A 136 17.52 -1.46 17.13
N GLY A 137 16.32 -1.42 17.69
CA GLY A 137 16.09 -0.84 19.03
C GLY A 137 16.41 0.65 19.11
N GLY A 138 16.77 1.12 20.31
CA GLY A 138 17.23 2.49 20.54
C GLY A 138 16.27 3.56 19.98
N PRO A 139 16.75 4.52 19.17
CA PRO A 139 15.89 5.56 18.61
C PRO A 139 14.74 5.04 17.77
N PHE A 140 14.91 3.90 17.07
CA PHE A 140 13.85 3.30 16.25
C PHE A 140 12.73 2.67 17.10
N MET A 141 13.04 2.20 18.32
CA MET A 141 12.02 1.76 19.26
C MET A 141 11.14 2.94 19.68
N SER A 142 11.73 4.10 19.97
CA SER A 142 10.95 5.31 20.30
C SER A 142 10.08 5.78 19.13
N VAL A 143 10.54 5.62 17.88
CA VAL A 143 9.72 5.87 16.69
C VAL A 143 8.53 4.91 16.67
N LEU A 144 8.76 3.60 16.88
CA LEU A 144 7.69 2.61 16.93
C LEU A 144 6.66 2.95 18.02
N GLU A 145 7.12 3.29 19.22
CA GLU A 145 6.24 3.70 20.34
C GLU A 145 5.34 4.87 19.95
N ASN A 146 5.89 5.90 19.29
CA ASN A 146 5.13 7.06 18.81
C ASN A 146 4.10 6.69 17.72
N PHE A 147 4.38 5.70 16.88
CA PHE A 147 3.47 5.24 15.84
C PHE A 147 2.50 4.15 16.30
N THR A 148 2.72 3.53 17.46
CA THR A 148 1.92 2.38 17.94
C THR A 148 0.42 2.66 17.93
N LEU A 149 -0.01 3.80 18.45
CA LEU A 149 -1.43 4.16 18.48
C LEU A 149 -2.03 4.28 17.07
N VAL A 150 -1.30 4.91 16.15
CA VAL A 150 -1.74 5.07 14.75
C VAL A 150 -1.83 3.70 14.07
N ILE A 151 -0.84 2.84 14.26
CA ILE A 151 -0.82 1.47 13.71
C ILE A 151 -2.02 0.67 14.23
N VAL A 152 -2.24 0.67 15.55
CA VAL A 152 -3.34 -0.06 16.19
C VAL A 152 -4.69 0.43 15.72
N ILE A 153 -4.92 1.75 15.67
CA ILE A 153 -6.19 2.32 15.19
C ILE A 153 -6.44 1.90 13.73
N ASN A 154 -5.43 1.98 12.86
CA ASN A 154 -5.59 1.58 11.46
C ASN A 154 -5.86 0.07 11.33
N LEU A 155 -5.18 -0.78 12.11
CA LEU A 155 -5.45 -2.22 12.14
C LEU A 155 -6.89 -2.50 12.60
N VAL A 156 -7.34 -1.91 13.70
CA VAL A 156 -8.72 -2.06 14.20
C VAL A 156 -9.72 -1.61 13.14
N TYR A 157 -9.50 -0.45 12.53
CA TYR A 157 -10.38 0.09 11.48
C TYR A 157 -10.45 -0.85 10.26
N THR A 158 -9.34 -1.48 9.89
CA THR A 158 -9.30 -2.49 8.80
C THR A 158 -10.27 -3.64 9.03
N PHE A 159 -10.47 -4.05 10.28
CA PHE A 159 -11.38 -5.17 10.59
C PHE A 159 -12.83 -4.74 10.77
N ILE A 160 -13.07 -3.50 11.18
CA ILE A 160 -14.42 -2.94 11.40
C ILE A 160 -15.10 -2.58 10.07
N ASP A 161 -14.43 -1.85 9.18
CA ASP A 161 -15.03 -1.42 7.91
C ASP A 161 -14.95 -2.52 6.85
N ARG A 162 -16.13 -2.95 6.39
CA ARG A 162 -16.25 -4.02 5.38
C ARG A 162 -15.81 -3.60 3.97
N ARG A 163 -15.64 -2.32 3.73
CA ARG A 163 -15.20 -1.76 2.43
C ARG A 163 -13.68 -1.83 2.26
N ILE A 164 -12.97 -2.05 3.36
CA ILE A 164 -11.50 -2.08 3.39
C ILE A 164 -10.97 -3.46 3.00
N SER A 165 -9.95 -3.49 2.16
CA SER A 165 -9.25 -4.72 1.77
C SER A 165 -8.37 -5.22 2.91
N LYS A 166 -8.91 -6.15 3.71
CA LYS A 166 -8.16 -6.76 4.83
C LYS A 166 -6.90 -7.48 4.35
N THR A 167 -7.02 -8.21 3.26
CA THR A 167 -5.92 -8.95 2.67
C THR A 167 -4.84 -8.03 2.11
N GLY A 168 -5.22 -6.94 1.44
CA GLY A 168 -4.28 -5.94 0.96
C GLY A 168 -3.49 -5.28 2.08
N HIS A 169 -4.16 -4.91 3.18
CA HIS A 169 -3.50 -4.29 4.35
C HIS A 169 -2.56 -5.27 5.05
N ILE A 170 -3.02 -6.48 5.37
CA ILE A 170 -2.19 -7.50 6.01
C ILE A 170 -1.01 -7.90 5.12
N GLY A 171 -1.25 -8.08 3.81
CA GLY A 171 -0.19 -8.38 2.86
C GLY A 171 0.84 -7.26 2.76
N GLY A 172 0.39 -6.01 2.79
CA GLY A 172 1.28 -4.85 2.83
C GLY A 172 2.13 -4.80 4.10
N LEU A 173 1.51 -4.99 5.27
CA LEU A 173 2.21 -5.04 6.56
C LEU A 173 3.31 -6.11 6.58
N ILE A 174 2.97 -7.33 6.15
CA ILE A 174 3.94 -8.42 6.01
C ILE A 174 5.03 -8.03 5.01
N GLY A 175 4.65 -7.42 3.88
CA GLY A 175 5.57 -6.96 2.85
C GLY A 175 6.61 -5.98 3.38
N GLY A 176 6.17 -5.03 4.22
CA GLY A 176 7.07 -4.07 4.84
C GLY A 176 8.04 -4.71 5.85
N ILE A 177 7.56 -5.66 6.66
CA ILE A 177 8.43 -6.43 7.58
C ILE A 177 9.47 -7.22 6.78
N VAL A 178 9.04 -7.97 5.77
CA VAL A 178 9.92 -8.78 4.93
C VAL A 178 10.95 -7.91 4.20
N ALA A 179 10.52 -6.82 3.59
CA ALA A 179 11.41 -5.89 2.90
C ALA A 179 12.48 -5.35 3.86
N MET A 180 12.07 -4.92 5.06
CA MET A 180 13.02 -4.36 6.03
C MET A 180 14.03 -5.40 6.54
N VAL A 181 13.57 -6.62 6.84
CA VAL A 181 14.46 -7.72 7.23
C VAL A 181 15.47 -8.00 6.12
N MET A 182 15.05 -8.03 4.85
CA MET A 182 15.96 -8.23 3.70
C MET A 182 16.95 -7.08 3.55
N ILE A 183 16.50 -5.83 3.65
CA ILE A 183 17.34 -4.64 3.53
C ILE A 183 18.45 -4.66 4.59
N LEU A 184 18.09 -4.96 5.84
CA LEU A 184 19.06 -5.02 6.96
C LEU A 184 19.99 -6.22 6.84
N ALA A 185 19.49 -7.40 6.47
CA ALA A 185 20.31 -8.61 6.32
C ALA A 185 21.32 -8.52 5.17
N LEU A 186 20.98 -7.80 4.10
CA LEU A 186 21.86 -7.62 2.94
C LEU A 186 22.77 -6.39 3.05
N HIS A 187 22.72 -5.68 4.16
CA HIS A 187 23.50 -4.44 4.39
C HIS A 187 23.36 -3.42 3.24
N ILE A 188 22.12 -3.25 2.75
CA ILE A 188 21.82 -2.32 1.64
C ILE A 188 21.65 -0.87 2.16
N VAL A 189 21.69 -0.68 3.50
CA VAL A 189 21.65 0.62 4.20
C VAL A 189 23.00 0.91 4.80
#